data_bde04ad8c55f67b7ef72d69c51f059f3
#
_entry.id   bde04ad8c55f67b7ef72d69c51f059f3
#
_cell.length_a   1.000
_cell.length_b   1.000
_cell.length_c   1.000
_cell.angle_alpha   90.00
_cell.angle_beta   90.00
_cell.angle_gamma   90.00
#
_symmetry.space_group_name_H-M   'P 1'
#
loop_
_entity.id
_entity.type
_entity.pdbx_description
1 polymer ?
#
loop_
_entity_poly.entity_id
_entity_poly.type
_entity_poly.pdbx_seq_one_letter_code
_entity_poly.pdbx_strand_id
1 'polypeptide(L)'
;MFKKIILMSLLMSLPSHASANTKKDPIFSISAIPNHITEDMVQKNIWNEKCPVGIKRLKLLNLSYYDFEGNHHQDGKMIIIDAMAEKVLAVFKELHKRKFPIAKIKLINDYNGDDELSMIDNNTSAFICREVTGGGRISLHSYGVAIDVNPVQNPYISINNLVTKVSPKEGANYINRTNIRAGMVEPVVDVFTNNGFSIWGGTWNDPVDWMHFQLTRAEAENLSDYK
;
A
#
# COMPACT_ATOMS: atom_id res chain seq x y z
N MET A 1 50.92 53.01 -41.62
CA MET A 1 50.47 51.71 -42.16
C MET A 1 50.19 50.77 -40.95
N PHE A 2 48.95 50.77 -40.46
CA PHE A 2 48.59 49.97 -39.27
C PHE A 2 47.84 48.70 -39.72
N LYS A 3 48.41 47.52 -39.50
CA LYS A 3 47.77 46.23 -39.78
C LYS A 3 46.80 45.91 -38.62
N LYS A 4 45.51 45.82 -38.92
CA LYS A 4 44.51 45.29 -38.01
C LYS A 4 44.63 43.75 -37.94
N ILE A 5 44.91 43.21 -36.77
CA ILE A 5 44.82 41.78 -36.50
C ILE A 5 43.38 41.48 -36.06
N ILE A 6 42.67 40.70 -36.86
CA ILE A 6 41.31 40.17 -36.53
C ILE A 6 41.54 38.90 -35.73
N LEU A 7 41.17 38.92 -34.46
CA LEU A 7 41.15 37.74 -33.60
C LEU A 7 39.81 37.01 -33.78
N MET A 8 39.85 35.86 -34.44
CA MET A 8 38.69 35.01 -34.67
C MET A 8 38.53 34.08 -33.47
N SER A 9 37.53 34.35 -32.61
CA SER A 9 37.19 33.50 -31.45
C SER A 9 36.39 32.29 -31.92
N LEU A 10 37.02 31.12 -31.82
CA LEU A 10 36.40 29.82 -32.08
C LEU A 10 35.54 29.43 -30.84
N LEU A 11 34.21 29.59 -30.95
CA LEU A 11 33.28 29.05 -29.95
C LEU A 11 33.21 27.52 -30.13
N MET A 12 33.86 26.76 -29.24
CA MET A 12 33.62 25.34 -29.14
C MET A 12 32.29 25.10 -28.38
N SER A 13 31.27 24.64 -29.11
CA SER A 13 30.03 24.13 -28.53
C SER A 13 30.30 22.76 -27.90
N LEU A 14 30.25 22.66 -26.58
CA LEU A 14 30.25 21.40 -25.86
C LEU A 14 28.95 20.65 -26.15
N PRO A 15 29.01 19.35 -26.48
CA PRO A 15 27.78 18.56 -26.60
C PRO A 15 27.12 18.42 -25.26
N SER A 16 25.88 18.86 -25.13
CA SER A 16 25.00 18.60 -24.01
C SER A 16 24.73 17.09 -23.94
N HIS A 17 25.33 16.39 -22.97
CA HIS A 17 24.97 15.01 -22.67
C HIS A 17 23.59 15.03 -22.01
N ALA A 18 22.55 14.92 -22.79
CA ALA A 18 21.23 14.55 -22.29
C ALA A 18 21.36 13.15 -21.69
N SER A 19 21.36 13.06 -20.36
CA SER A 19 21.26 11.79 -19.65
C SER A 19 19.95 11.14 -20.08
N ALA A 20 20.04 10.05 -20.84
CA ALA A 20 18.89 9.23 -21.16
C ALA A 20 18.36 8.65 -19.84
N ASN A 21 17.27 9.21 -19.34
CA ASN A 21 16.54 8.67 -18.20
C ASN A 21 15.95 7.33 -18.65
N THR A 22 16.69 6.23 -18.51
CA THR A 22 16.24 4.88 -18.84
C THR A 22 15.10 4.55 -17.88
N LYS A 23 13.88 4.65 -18.40
CA LYS A 23 12.67 4.28 -17.68
C LYS A 23 12.77 2.80 -17.36
N LYS A 24 13.05 2.46 -16.11
CA LYS A 24 13.11 1.06 -15.68
C LYS A 24 11.71 0.45 -15.79
N ASP A 25 11.63 -0.75 -16.37
CA ASP A 25 10.38 -1.49 -16.46
C ASP A 25 9.81 -1.76 -15.05
N PRO A 26 8.49 -1.67 -14.84
CA PRO A 26 7.89 -1.90 -13.54
C PRO A 26 8.06 -3.35 -13.08
N ILE A 27 8.29 -3.53 -11.79
CA ILE A 27 8.43 -4.84 -11.15
C ILE A 27 7.08 -5.22 -10.52
N PHE A 28 6.57 -6.40 -10.92
CA PHE A 28 5.39 -7.03 -10.33
C PHE A 28 5.65 -8.53 -10.24
N SER A 29 5.89 -9.04 -9.04
CA SER A 29 6.18 -10.46 -8.85
C SER A 29 5.61 -11.00 -7.56
N ILE A 30 5.37 -12.31 -7.54
CA ILE A 30 4.92 -13.08 -6.39
C ILE A 30 6.01 -14.12 -6.09
N SER A 31 6.36 -14.26 -4.83
CA SER A 31 7.33 -15.24 -4.38
C SER A 31 6.96 -15.84 -3.02
N ALA A 32 7.62 -16.92 -2.65
CA ALA A 32 7.65 -17.35 -1.25
C ALA A 32 8.30 -16.26 -0.40
N ILE A 33 7.87 -16.14 0.86
CA ILE A 33 8.48 -15.21 1.80
C ILE A 33 9.86 -15.77 2.19
N PRO A 34 10.95 -15.00 2.05
CA PRO A 34 12.29 -15.43 2.49
C PRO A 34 12.33 -15.74 4.00
N ASN A 35 13.15 -16.73 4.40
CA ASN A 35 13.21 -17.18 5.80
C ASN A 35 13.51 -16.06 6.79
N HIS A 36 14.43 -15.15 6.48
CA HIS A 36 14.75 -14.03 7.36
C HIS A 36 13.55 -13.10 7.61
N ILE A 37 12.61 -12.95 6.64
CA ILE A 37 11.39 -12.17 6.83
C ILE A 37 10.39 -12.96 7.69
N THR A 38 10.23 -14.27 7.45
CA THR A 38 9.32 -15.09 8.27
C THR A 38 9.79 -15.20 9.73
N GLU A 39 11.09 -15.33 9.95
CA GLU A 39 11.68 -15.32 11.30
C GLU A 39 11.43 -13.99 12.02
N ASP A 40 11.61 -12.87 11.32
CA ASP A 40 11.32 -11.53 11.84
C ASP A 40 9.81 -11.32 12.11
N MET A 41 8.93 -11.86 11.24
CA MET A 41 7.48 -11.85 11.48
C MET A 41 7.09 -12.57 12.77
N VAL A 42 7.71 -13.71 13.05
CA VAL A 42 7.48 -14.48 14.29
C VAL A 42 8.03 -13.71 15.49
N GLN A 43 9.26 -13.22 15.39
CA GLN A 43 9.91 -12.46 16.48
C GLN A 43 9.13 -11.21 16.87
N LYS A 44 8.56 -10.50 15.89
CA LYS A 44 7.77 -9.28 16.10
C LYS A 44 6.28 -9.54 16.32
N ASN A 45 5.88 -10.80 16.45
CA ASN A 45 4.48 -11.22 16.63
C ASN A 45 3.53 -10.72 15.51
N ILE A 46 4.07 -10.49 14.31
CA ILE A 46 3.29 -10.17 13.11
C ILE A 46 2.54 -11.41 12.64
N TRP A 47 3.14 -12.59 12.83
CA TRP A 47 2.53 -13.89 12.65
C TRP A 47 2.84 -14.80 13.85
N ASN A 48 1.86 -15.58 14.28
CA ASN A 48 2.00 -16.62 15.30
C ASN A 48 1.04 -17.78 15.00
N GLU A 49 1.13 -18.89 15.74
CA GLU A 49 0.34 -20.10 15.51
C GLU A 49 -1.18 -19.93 15.76
N LYS A 50 -1.62 -18.82 16.35
CA LYS A 50 -3.05 -18.49 16.52
C LYS A 50 -3.63 -17.74 15.33
N CYS A 51 -2.80 -17.37 14.34
CA CYS A 51 -3.27 -16.71 13.12
C CYS A 51 -4.13 -17.68 12.30
N PRO A 52 -5.21 -17.21 11.66
CA PRO A 52 -6.15 -18.07 10.94
C PRO A 52 -5.57 -18.73 9.68
N VAL A 53 -4.37 -18.34 9.26
CA VAL A 53 -3.66 -18.88 8.09
C VAL A 53 -2.23 -19.23 8.44
N GLY A 54 -1.77 -20.37 7.96
CA GLY A 54 -0.39 -20.82 8.14
C GLY A 54 0.59 -19.94 7.35
N ILE A 55 1.78 -19.72 7.90
CA ILE A 55 2.78 -18.83 7.31
C ILE A 55 3.18 -19.25 5.88
N LYS A 56 3.11 -20.53 5.54
CA LYS A 56 3.41 -21.06 4.20
C LYS A 56 2.39 -20.67 3.13
N ARG A 57 1.16 -20.32 3.56
CA ARG A 57 0.10 -19.80 2.70
C ARG A 57 0.29 -18.35 2.32
N LEU A 58 1.15 -17.64 3.04
CA LEU A 58 1.45 -16.24 2.75
C LEU A 58 2.48 -16.12 1.63
N LYS A 59 2.33 -15.09 0.80
CA LYS A 59 3.22 -14.76 -0.32
C LYS A 59 3.73 -13.34 -0.19
N LEU A 60 4.97 -13.14 -0.60
CA LEU A 60 5.56 -11.82 -0.76
C LEU A 60 5.32 -11.32 -2.18
N LEU A 61 4.73 -10.14 -2.31
CA LEU A 61 4.60 -9.41 -3.55
C LEU A 61 5.65 -8.30 -3.59
N ASN A 62 6.35 -8.17 -4.74
CA ASN A 62 7.14 -6.99 -5.06
C ASN A 62 6.34 -6.15 -6.04
N LEU A 63 6.21 -4.85 -5.76
CA LEU A 63 5.26 -3.96 -6.41
C LEU A 63 5.94 -2.65 -6.81
N SER A 64 5.74 -2.23 -8.04
CA SER A 64 6.06 -0.87 -8.46
C SER A 64 4.88 0.05 -8.24
N TYR A 65 5.15 1.30 -7.87
CA TYR A 65 4.14 2.33 -7.65
C TYR A 65 4.68 3.71 -7.99
N TYR A 66 3.80 4.69 -8.09
CA TYR A 66 4.14 6.11 -8.16
C TYR A 66 3.83 6.77 -6.82
N ASP A 67 4.73 7.65 -6.35
CA ASP A 67 4.47 8.47 -5.18
C ASP A 67 3.65 9.74 -5.53
N PHE A 68 3.43 10.60 -4.53
CA PHE A 68 2.67 11.84 -4.69
C PHE A 68 3.40 12.90 -5.52
N GLU A 69 4.71 12.79 -5.66
CA GLU A 69 5.56 13.63 -6.51
C GLU A 69 5.66 13.09 -7.94
N GLY A 70 5.07 11.91 -8.20
CA GLY A 70 5.11 11.24 -9.50
C GLY A 70 6.40 10.46 -9.75
N ASN A 71 7.22 10.22 -8.73
CA ASN A 71 8.40 9.37 -8.84
C ASN A 71 7.99 7.90 -8.93
N HIS A 72 8.70 7.14 -9.78
CA HIS A 72 8.50 5.71 -9.94
C HIS A 72 9.35 4.92 -8.96
N HIS A 73 8.71 4.14 -8.10
CA HIS A 73 9.30 3.24 -7.12
C HIS A 73 9.19 1.78 -7.55
N GLN A 74 10.18 0.95 -7.16
CA GLN A 74 10.23 -0.49 -7.45
C GLN A 74 10.51 -1.32 -6.20
N ASP A 75 10.42 -0.72 -5.03
CA ASP A 75 10.77 -1.28 -3.74
C ASP A 75 9.55 -1.65 -2.89
N GLY A 76 8.34 -1.48 -3.42
CA GLY A 76 7.11 -1.85 -2.74
C GLY A 76 7.06 -3.34 -2.39
N LYS A 77 6.70 -3.66 -1.15
CA LYS A 77 6.56 -5.04 -0.64
C LYS A 77 5.26 -5.20 0.13
N MET A 78 4.55 -6.28 -0.16
CA MET A 78 3.30 -6.60 0.52
C MET A 78 3.22 -8.10 0.78
N ILE A 79 2.64 -8.49 1.92
CA ILE A 79 2.35 -9.89 2.22
C ILE A 79 0.84 -10.10 2.16
N ILE A 80 0.42 -11.15 1.44
CA ILE A 80 -0.98 -11.51 1.22
C ILE A 80 -1.13 -13.04 1.20
N ILE A 81 -2.32 -13.58 1.37
CA ILE A 81 -2.55 -15.02 1.21
C ILE A 81 -2.38 -15.45 -0.27
N ASP A 82 -1.90 -16.65 -0.49
CA ASP A 82 -1.66 -17.24 -1.83
C ASP A 82 -2.87 -17.14 -2.77
N ALA A 83 -4.07 -17.40 -2.26
CA ALA A 83 -5.32 -17.34 -3.02
C ALA A 83 -5.67 -15.95 -3.57
N MET A 84 -5.11 -14.88 -2.97
CA MET A 84 -5.35 -13.50 -3.40
C MET A 84 -4.17 -12.87 -4.12
N ALA A 85 -3.01 -13.53 -4.15
CA ALA A 85 -1.76 -12.93 -4.62
C ALA A 85 -1.84 -12.39 -6.06
N GLU A 86 -2.38 -13.17 -7.01
CA GLU A 86 -2.54 -12.73 -8.41
C GLU A 86 -3.55 -11.58 -8.56
N LYS A 87 -4.63 -11.61 -7.78
CA LYS A 87 -5.65 -10.55 -7.78
C LYS A 87 -5.07 -9.24 -7.27
N VAL A 88 -4.30 -9.29 -6.17
CA VAL A 88 -3.59 -8.12 -5.62
C VAL A 88 -2.56 -7.60 -6.62
N LEU A 89 -1.80 -8.49 -7.27
CA LEU A 89 -0.86 -8.09 -8.31
C LEU A 89 -1.56 -7.33 -9.45
N ALA A 90 -2.76 -7.80 -9.87
CA ALA A 90 -3.57 -7.14 -10.89
C ALA A 90 -4.06 -5.75 -10.43
N VAL A 91 -4.49 -5.62 -9.16
CA VAL A 91 -4.84 -4.33 -8.54
C VAL A 91 -3.68 -3.34 -8.68
N PHE A 92 -2.49 -3.70 -8.19
CA PHE A 92 -1.35 -2.78 -8.19
C PHE A 92 -0.81 -2.49 -9.58
N LYS A 93 -0.91 -3.42 -10.55
CA LYS A 93 -0.64 -3.14 -11.97
C LYS A 93 -1.58 -2.06 -12.54
N GLU A 94 -2.87 -2.14 -12.23
CA GLU A 94 -3.83 -1.15 -12.72
C GLU A 94 -3.67 0.20 -12.01
N LEU A 95 -3.41 0.23 -10.68
CA LEU A 95 -3.08 1.46 -9.95
C LEU A 95 -1.82 2.13 -10.53
N HIS A 96 -0.78 1.35 -10.82
CA HIS A 96 0.44 1.84 -11.47
C HIS A 96 0.16 2.42 -12.87
N LYS A 97 -0.64 1.72 -13.68
CA LYS A 97 -1.04 2.18 -15.02
C LYS A 97 -1.81 3.50 -14.97
N ARG A 98 -2.71 3.65 -13.98
CA ARG A 98 -3.45 4.90 -13.72
C ARG A 98 -2.59 5.98 -13.06
N LYS A 99 -1.34 5.67 -12.70
CA LYS A 99 -0.45 6.53 -11.89
C LYS A 99 -1.13 7.01 -10.61
N PHE A 100 -1.94 6.15 -10.00
CA PHE A 100 -2.54 6.45 -8.71
C PHE A 100 -1.42 6.61 -7.66
N PRO A 101 -1.35 7.76 -6.95
CA PRO A 101 -0.25 8.00 -6.02
C PRO A 101 -0.40 7.17 -4.75
N ILE A 102 0.67 6.48 -4.40
CA ILE A 102 0.80 5.70 -3.18
C ILE A 102 2.01 6.22 -2.41
N ALA A 103 1.84 6.57 -1.14
CA ALA A 103 2.91 7.17 -0.35
C ALA A 103 4.09 6.20 -0.17
N LYS A 104 3.78 4.96 0.20
CA LYS A 104 4.75 3.85 0.31
C LYS A 104 4.03 2.51 0.43
N ILE A 105 4.78 1.43 0.17
CA ILE A 105 4.34 0.05 0.35
C ILE A 105 5.46 -0.71 1.06
N LYS A 106 5.37 -0.81 2.40
CA LYS A 106 6.37 -1.49 3.24
C LYS A 106 5.72 -2.62 4.03
N LEU A 107 6.52 -3.61 4.42
CA LEU A 107 6.07 -4.64 5.34
C LEU A 107 5.86 -4.06 6.74
N ILE A 108 4.91 -4.63 7.49
CA ILE A 108 4.72 -4.29 8.92
C ILE A 108 5.96 -4.62 9.76
N ASN A 109 6.84 -5.46 9.25
CA ASN A 109 8.17 -5.74 9.78
C ASN A 109 9.01 -4.45 10.00
N ASP A 110 8.91 -3.49 9.08
CA ASP A 110 9.66 -2.24 9.14
C ASP A 110 9.15 -1.31 10.25
N TYR A 111 7.98 -1.61 10.81
CA TYR A 111 7.33 -0.91 11.92
C TYR A 111 7.30 -1.74 13.22
N ASN A 112 8.15 -2.78 13.31
CA ASN A 112 8.20 -3.70 14.46
C ASN A 112 6.86 -4.37 14.82
N GLY A 113 5.98 -4.58 13.84
CA GLY A 113 4.64 -5.11 14.07
C GLY A 113 3.62 -4.09 14.59
N ASP A 114 3.97 -2.81 14.60
CA ASP A 114 3.09 -1.72 15.04
C ASP A 114 2.30 -1.16 13.86
N ASP A 115 1.00 -1.50 13.83
CA ASP A 115 0.07 -1.08 12.78
C ASP A 115 -0.25 0.43 12.85
N GLU A 116 -0.26 1.02 14.06
CA GLU A 116 -0.51 2.45 14.22
C GLU A 116 0.66 3.28 13.66
N LEU A 117 1.90 2.88 13.94
CA LEU A 117 3.07 3.51 13.35
C LEU A 117 3.07 3.38 11.82
N SER A 118 2.66 2.24 11.29
CA SER A 118 2.50 2.04 9.84
C SER A 118 1.48 3.00 9.24
N MET A 119 0.31 3.17 9.86
CA MET A 119 -0.73 4.09 9.41
C MET A 119 -0.27 5.56 9.49
N ILE A 120 0.39 5.97 10.58
CA ILE A 120 0.94 7.33 10.74
C ILE A 120 1.96 7.64 9.65
N ASP A 121 2.79 6.66 9.27
CA ASP A 121 3.78 6.79 8.19
C ASP A 121 3.14 6.70 6.78
N ASN A 122 1.80 6.71 6.70
CA ASN A 122 1.03 6.64 5.45
C ASN A 122 1.35 5.39 4.61
N ASN A 123 1.62 4.27 5.27
CA ASN A 123 2.02 3.03 4.61
C ASN A 123 0.80 2.25 4.11
N THR A 124 0.79 1.91 2.84
CA THR A 124 -0.15 0.95 2.25
C THR A 124 0.28 -0.45 2.66
N SER A 125 -0.58 -1.18 3.38
CA SER A 125 -0.25 -2.44 4.04
C SER A 125 -1.34 -3.50 3.86
N ALA A 126 -1.05 -4.76 4.22
CA ALA A 126 -2.01 -5.84 4.15
C ALA A 126 -1.94 -6.76 5.37
N PHE A 127 -1.02 -7.73 5.41
CA PHE A 127 -1.00 -8.77 6.45
C PHE A 127 -0.44 -8.26 7.78
N ILE A 128 -1.24 -8.42 8.82
CA ILE A 128 -0.84 -8.41 10.23
C ILE A 128 -1.82 -9.26 11.03
N CYS A 129 -1.32 -10.17 11.89
CA CYS A 129 -2.15 -11.02 12.72
C CYS A 129 -2.53 -10.31 14.03
N ARG A 130 -3.75 -9.78 14.09
CA ARG A 130 -4.30 -9.06 15.24
C ARG A 130 -5.81 -9.15 15.31
N GLU A 131 -6.37 -8.75 16.41
CA GLU A 131 -7.81 -8.50 16.49
C GLU A 131 -8.20 -7.20 15.77
N VAL A 132 -9.48 -7.04 15.48
CA VAL A 132 -10.03 -5.77 14.98
C VAL A 132 -9.84 -4.66 16.01
N THR A 133 -9.79 -3.42 15.58
CA THR A 133 -9.80 -2.25 16.45
C THR A 133 -11.03 -2.29 17.36
N GLY A 134 -10.81 -2.26 18.69
CA GLY A 134 -11.85 -2.45 19.69
C GLY A 134 -12.00 -3.89 20.19
N GLY A 135 -11.28 -4.87 19.63
CA GLY A 135 -11.24 -6.26 20.08
C GLY A 135 -12.44 -7.12 19.66
N GLY A 136 -12.49 -8.34 20.18
CA GLY A 136 -13.64 -9.24 20.10
C GLY A 136 -13.64 -10.22 18.93
N ARG A 137 -12.87 -10.00 17.86
CA ARG A 137 -12.68 -10.96 16.76
C ARG A 137 -11.42 -10.69 15.96
N ILE A 138 -10.92 -11.71 15.29
CA ILE A 138 -9.73 -11.63 14.44
C ILE A 138 -10.00 -10.73 13.23
N SER A 139 -9.07 -9.83 12.93
CA SER A 139 -9.10 -8.95 11.75
C SER A 139 -8.98 -9.74 10.45
N LEU A 140 -9.52 -9.22 9.34
CA LEU A 140 -9.33 -9.82 8.01
C LEU A 140 -7.92 -9.60 7.45
N HIS A 141 -7.16 -8.66 7.99
CA HIS A 141 -5.71 -8.58 7.77
C HIS A 141 -4.98 -9.85 8.23
N SER A 142 -5.44 -10.48 9.32
CA SER A 142 -4.86 -11.74 9.82
C SER A 142 -5.07 -12.94 8.89
N TYR A 143 -6.07 -12.88 8.01
CA TYR A 143 -6.31 -13.88 6.97
C TYR A 143 -5.49 -13.56 5.69
N GLY A 144 -4.84 -12.41 5.60
CA GLY A 144 -4.17 -11.96 4.39
C GLY A 144 -5.14 -11.63 3.25
N VAL A 145 -6.33 -11.15 3.55
CA VAL A 145 -7.41 -10.83 2.59
C VAL A 145 -7.94 -9.40 2.73
N ALA A 146 -7.18 -8.53 3.38
CA ALA A 146 -7.49 -7.12 3.51
C ALA A 146 -6.27 -6.25 3.16
N ILE A 147 -6.52 -5.08 2.61
CA ILE A 147 -5.50 -4.09 2.23
C ILE A 147 -5.98 -2.72 2.70
N ASP A 148 -5.07 -1.97 3.33
CA ASP A 148 -5.24 -0.56 3.66
C ASP A 148 -4.38 0.30 2.74
N VAL A 149 -4.98 1.31 2.12
CA VAL A 149 -4.35 2.15 1.09
C VAL A 149 -4.25 3.59 1.56
N ASN A 150 -3.03 4.15 1.58
CA ASN A 150 -2.79 5.55 1.93
C ASN A 150 -3.59 6.01 3.17
N PRO A 151 -3.31 5.49 4.37
CA PRO A 151 -4.11 5.74 5.57
C PRO A 151 -4.36 7.22 5.88
N VAL A 152 -3.41 8.09 5.57
CA VAL A 152 -3.56 9.54 5.79
C VAL A 152 -4.62 10.15 4.87
N GLN A 153 -4.64 9.76 3.57
CA GLN A 153 -5.65 10.24 2.63
C GLN A 153 -6.99 9.52 2.79
N ASN A 154 -7.01 8.38 3.46
CA ASN A 154 -8.17 7.51 3.60
C ASN A 154 -8.35 7.05 5.06
N PRO A 155 -8.51 7.99 6.01
CA PRO A 155 -8.49 7.63 7.43
C PRO A 155 -9.68 6.76 7.85
N TYR A 156 -9.45 5.98 8.92
CA TYR A 156 -10.51 5.36 9.71
C TYR A 156 -11.19 6.41 10.60
N ILE A 157 -12.50 6.39 10.66
CA ILE A 157 -13.30 7.26 11.53
C ILE A 157 -14.27 6.44 12.35
N SER A 158 -14.29 6.67 13.65
CA SER A 158 -15.33 6.14 14.55
C SER A 158 -15.89 7.22 15.46
N ILE A 159 -17.16 7.07 15.81
CA ILE A 159 -17.86 7.97 16.73
C ILE A 159 -18.18 7.19 17.99
N ASN A 160 -17.60 7.60 19.10
CA ASN A 160 -17.89 7.01 20.42
C ASN A 160 -18.28 8.12 21.39
N ASN A 161 -19.48 8.02 21.98
CA ASN A 161 -20.01 9.00 22.93
C ASN A 161 -19.87 10.45 22.44
N LEU A 162 -20.24 10.74 21.20
CA LEU A 162 -20.16 12.07 20.53
C LEU A 162 -18.71 12.54 20.28
N VAL A 163 -17.71 11.71 20.54
CA VAL A 163 -16.31 12.02 20.20
C VAL A 163 -15.94 11.32 18.90
N THR A 164 -15.57 12.11 17.90
CA THR A 164 -15.04 11.58 16.63
C THR A 164 -13.55 11.27 16.77
N LYS A 165 -13.20 10.01 16.58
CA LYS A 165 -11.79 9.58 16.46
C LYS A 165 -11.43 9.45 14.98
N VAL A 166 -10.33 10.09 14.57
CA VAL A 166 -9.73 9.95 13.24
C VAL A 166 -8.40 9.22 13.39
N SER A 167 -8.18 8.16 12.64
CA SER A 167 -6.93 7.38 12.68
C SER A 167 -6.42 7.09 11.26
N PRO A 168 -5.16 7.45 10.93
CA PRO A 168 -4.28 8.28 11.75
C PRO A 168 -4.80 9.73 11.87
N LYS A 169 -4.41 10.44 12.94
CA LYS A 169 -4.87 11.84 13.18
C LYS A 169 -4.46 12.81 12.06
N GLU A 170 -3.38 12.50 11.35
CA GLU A 170 -2.89 13.21 10.16
C GLU A 170 -3.94 13.21 9.03
N GLY A 171 -4.85 12.23 9.03
CA GLY A 171 -5.96 12.13 8.08
C GLY A 171 -7.12 13.10 8.32
N ALA A 172 -7.12 13.87 9.42
CA ALA A 172 -8.23 14.77 9.75
C ALA A 172 -8.57 15.79 8.64
N ASN A 173 -7.60 16.19 7.84
CA ASN A 173 -7.80 17.07 6.69
C ASN A 173 -8.50 16.38 5.50
N TYR A 174 -8.63 15.03 5.52
CA TYR A 174 -9.17 14.23 4.43
C TYR A 174 -10.58 13.69 4.68
N ILE A 175 -11.26 14.14 5.74
CA ILE A 175 -12.63 13.71 6.10
C ILE A 175 -13.71 14.24 5.15
N ASN A 176 -13.42 15.33 4.43
CA ASN A 176 -14.35 15.85 3.41
C ASN A 176 -14.17 15.06 2.11
N ARG A 177 -15.05 14.08 1.87
CA ARG A 177 -15.04 13.18 0.72
C ARG A 177 -15.76 13.72 -0.52
N THR A 178 -16.33 14.92 -0.45
CA THR A 178 -16.89 15.58 -1.65
C THR A 178 -15.81 16.31 -2.47
N ASN A 179 -14.65 16.58 -1.87
CA ASN A 179 -13.48 17.17 -2.52
C ASN A 179 -12.39 16.10 -2.70
N ILE A 180 -12.47 15.35 -3.79
CA ILE A 180 -11.51 14.27 -4.08
C ILE A 180 -10.13 14.85 -4.40
N ARG A 181 -9.13 14.40 -3.67
CA ARG A 181 -7.72 14.79 -3.81
C ARG A 181 -6.84 13.57 -4.14
N ALA A 182 -5.62 13.84 -4.57
CA ALA A 182 -4.64 12.79 -4.87
C ALA A 182 -4.51 11.81 -3.70
N GLY A 183 -4.45 10.51 -4.01
CA GLY A 183 -4.32 9.44 -3.03
C GLY A 183 -5.59 9.02 -2.30
N MET A 184 -6.72 9.74 -2.45
CA MET A 184 -8.04 9.30 -2.00
C MET A 184 -8.54 8.18 -2.92
N VAL A 185 -9.12 7.12 -2.35
CA VAL A 185 -9.36 5.85 -3.06
C VAL A 185 -10.64 5.81 -3.90
N GLU A 186 -11.56 6.75 -3.75
CA GLU A 186 -12.84 6.75 -4.47
C GLU A 186 -12.69 6.54 -5.99
N PRO A 187 -11.72 7.18 -6.69
CA PRO A 187 -11.55 7.00 -8.13
C PRO A 187 -11.02 5.61 -8.55
N VAL A 188 -10.63 4.78 -7.58
CA VAL A 188 -10.01 3.46 -7.82
C VAL A 188 -10.69 2.32 -7.07
N VAL A 189 -11.83 2.56 -6.42
CA VAL A 189 -12.63 1.52 -5.74
C VAL A 189 -12.98 0.40 -6.73
N ASP A 190 -13.29 0.74 -7.98
CA ASP A 190 -13.57 -0.21 -9.05
C ASP A 190 -12.41 -1.19 -9.31
N VAL A 191 -11.17 -0.75 -9.14
CA VAL A 191 -9.99 -1.60 -9.34
C VAL A 191 -9.96 -2.73 -8.31
N PHE A 192 -10.28 -2.44 -7.06
CA PHE A 192 -10.33 -3.42 -5.98
C PHE A 192 -11.52 -4.37 -6.13
N THR A 193 -12.71 -3.82 -6.36
CA THR A 193 -13.94 -4.63 -6.47
C THR A 193 -13.92 -5.56 -7.67
N ASN A 194 -13.41 -5.13 -8.81
CA ASN A 194 -13.24 -5.96 -10.01
C ASN A 194 -12.17 -7.06 -9.84
N ASN A 195 -11.31 -6.95 -8.82
CA ASN A 195 -10.30 -7.94 -8.49
C ASN A 195 -10.62 -8.73 -7.20
N GLY A 196 -11.90 -8.74 -6.79
CA GLY A 196 -12.41 -9.63 -5.76
C GLY A 196 -12.44 -9.09 -4.34
N PHE A 197 -12.04 -7.83 -4.10
CA PHE A 197 -12.26 -7.16 -2.82
C PHE A 197 -13.70 -6.62 -2.80
N SER A 198 -14.66 -7.48 -2.43
CA SER A 198 -16.10 -7.18 -2.54
C SER A 198 -16.59 -6.12 -1.53
N ILE A 199 -15.80 -5.81 -0.51
CA ILE A 199 -16.14 -4.86 0.54
C ILE A 199 -15.11 -3.74 0.59
N TRP A 200 -15.61 -2.51 0.54
CA TRP A 200 -14.86 -1.30 0.86
C TRP A 200 -15.41 -0.66 2.14
N GLY A 201 -14.55 -0.42 3.12
CA GLY A 201 -14.94 0.16 4.41
C GLY A 201 -15.45 1.61 4.34
N GLY A 202 -15.22 2.30 3.22
CA GLY A 202 -15.79 3.62 2.96
C GLY A 202 -17.31 3.65 2.79
N THR A 203 -17.95 2.48 2.64
CA THR A 203 -19.41 2.33 2.60
C THR A 203 -20.03 2.00 3.97
N TRP A 204 -19.23 1.81 5.01
CA TRP A 204 -19.72 1.54 6.36
C TRP A 204 -20.25 2.82 7.01
N ASN A 205 -21.14 2.67 8.01
CA ASN A 205 -21.70 3.82 8.72
C ASN A 205 -20.87 4.23 9.95
N ASP A 206 -20.55 3.28 10.81
CA ASP A 206 -19.72 3.48 12.00
C ASP A 206 -19.11 2.13 12.44
N PRO A 207 -17.78 2.00 12.42
CA PRO A 207 -16.83 2.97 11.87
C PRO A 207 -16.91 3.10 10.35
N VAL A 208 -16.47 4.23 9.80
CA VAL A 208 -16.13 4.36 8.38
C VAL A 208 -14.63 4.15 8.23
N ASP A 209 -14.20 3.32 7.27
CA ASP A 209 -12.80 2.98 7.08
C ASP A 209 -12.42 3.10 5.59
N TRP A 210 -12.05 4.30 5.19
CA TRP A 210 -11.83 4.60 3.77
C TRP A 210 -10.59 3.91 3.19
N MET A 211 -9.56 3.61 4.01
CA MET A 211 -8.37 2.90 3.53
C MET A 211 -8.64 1.45 3.18
N HIS A 212 -9.67 0.83 3.79
CA HIS A 212 -9.82 -0.60 3.96
C HIS A 212 -10.62 -1.28 2.84
N PHE A 213 -9.99 -2.25 2.18
CA PHE A 213 -10.60 -3.15 1.21
C PHE A 213 -10.44 -4.59 1.67
N GLN A 214 -11.51 -5.41 1.60
CA GLN A 214 -11.47 -6.78 2.10
C GLN A 214 -12.41 -7.73 1.34
N LEU A 215 -12.21 -9.04 1.54
CA LEU A 215 -13.22 -10.07 1.25
C LEU A 215 -14.32 -10.06 2.31
N THR A 216 -15.42 -10.78 2.05
CA THR A 216 -16.38 -11.11 3.11
C THR A 216 -15.74 -12.01 4.16
N ARG A 217 -16.29 -12.00 5.40
CA ARG A 217 -15.85 -12.89 6.48
C ARG A 217 -15.96 -14.38 6.07
N ALA A 218 -17.07 -14.76 5.43
CA ALA A 218 -17.29 -16.13 4.98
C ALA A 218 -16.25 -16.59 3.95
N GLU A 219 -15.89 -15.72 2.98
CA GLU A 219 -14.81 -16.01 2.03
C GLU A 219 -13.47 -16.18 2.72
N ALA A 220 -13.14 -15.29 3.68
CA ALA A 220 -11.90 -15.37 4.45
C ALA A 220 -11.81 -16.68 5.26
N GLU A 221 -12.90 -17.07 5.94
CA GLU A 221 -12.96 -18.30 6.73
C GLU A 221 -12.85 -19.55 5.86
N ASN A 222 -13.39 -19.52 4.63
CA ASN A 222 -13.21 -20.62 3.67
C ASN A 222 -11.76 -20.77 3.17
N LEU A 223 -10.98 -19.72 3.20
CA LEU A 223 -9.56 -19.72 2.86
C LEU A 223 -8.65 -20.06 4.06
N SER A 224 -9.19 -20.08 5.26
CA SER A 224 -8.48 -20.38 6.50
C SER A 224 -8.02 -21.84 6.54
N ASP A 225 -6.90 -22.10 7.19
CA ASP A 225 -6.38 -23.44 7.47
C ASP A 225 -7.08 -24.09 8.68
N TYR A 226 -7.79 -23.31 9.46
CA TYR A 226 -8.55 -23.76 10.64
C TYR A 226 -10.04 -23.76 10.31
N LYS A 227 -10.60 -24.97 10.19
CA LYS A 227 -12.04 -25.20 10.09
C LYS A 227 -12.60 -25.63 11.45
#